data_942a567f60a818cd2ac91ae4d2fbc3ce
#
_entry.id   942a567f60a818cd2ac91ae4d2fbc3ce
#
_cell.length_a   1.000
_cell.length_b   1.000
_cell.length_c   1.000
_cell.angle_alpha   90.00
_cell.angle_beta   90.00
_cell.angle_gamma   90.00
#
_symmetry.space_group_name_H-M   'P 1'
#
loop_
_entity.id
_entity.type
_entity.pdbx_description
1 polymer ?
#
loop_
_entity_poly.entity_id
_entity_poly.type
_entity_poly.pdbx_seq_one_letter_code
_entity_poly.pdbx_strand_id
1 'polypeptide(L)' 'MAIGTAVQRGSWVYIYDDKNRQTASIPGELHGFTGTSVSVKRGNWIYVFDEHGRQTGTFPC' A
#
# COMPACT_ATOMS: atom_id res chain seq x y z
N MET A 1 13.77 2.89 3.49
CA MET A 1 13.41 3.66 2.30
C MET A 1 11.98 4.14 2.41
N ALA A 2 11.69 5.31 1.89
CA ALA A 2 10.36 5.88 2.02
C ALA A 2 9.48 5.50 0.83
N ILE A 3 8.16 5.51 1.06
CA ILE A 3 7.20 5.35 -0.02
C ILE A 3 7.09 6.67 -0.76
N GLY A 4 7.40 6.66 -2.05
CA GLY A 4 7.26 7.85 -2.88
C GLY A 4 5.86 8.00 -3.44
N THR A 5 5.25 6.89 -3.85
CA THR A 5 3.88 6.91 -4.37
C THR A 5 3.28 5.52 -4.33
N ALA A 6 1.97 5.46 -4.43
CA ALA A 6 1.23 4.21 -4.57
C ALA A 6 0.20 4.40 -5.68
N VAL A 7 0.06 3.42 -6.54
CA VAL A 7 -0.77 3.52 -7.73
C VAL A 7 -1.75 2.33 -7.78
N GLN A 8 -3.01 2.64 -8.02
CA GLN A 8 -4.04 1.61 -8.23
C GLN A 8 -4.04 1.20 -9.70
N ARG A 9 -3.92 -0.10 -9.95
CA ARG A 9 -4.07 -0.65 -11.29
C ARG A 9 -4.95 -1.89 -11.21
N GLY A 10 -6.15 -1.80 -11.75
CA GLY A 10 -7.11 -2.88 -11.68
C GLY A 10 -7.39 -3.24 -10.23
N SER A 11 -7.15 -4.47 -9.85
CA SER A 11 -7.35 -4.94 -8.47
C SER A 11 -6.05 -5.01 -7.68
N TRP A 12 -5.00 -4.32 -8.13
CA TRP A 12 -3.70 -4.32 -7.48
C TRP A 12 -3.25 -2.92 -7.15
N VAL A 13 -2.51 -2.79 -6.05
CA VAL A 13 -1.86 -1.55 -5.64
C VAL A 13 -0.36 -1.75 -5.79
N TYR A 14 0.29 -0.88 -6.57
CA TYR A 14 1.74 -0.92 -6.75
C TYR A 14 2.38 0.18 -5.93
N ILE A 15 3.37 -0.18 -5.14
CA ILE A 15 4.06 0.74 -4.25
C ILE A 15 5.44 1.03 -4.83
N TYR A 16 5.76 2.32 -4.94
CA TYR A 16 7.04 2.78 -5.46
C TYR A 16 7.78 3.57 -4.38
N ASP A 17 9.10 3.47 -4.37
CA ASP A 17 9.90 4.23 -3.44
C ASP A 17 10.08 5.68 -3.93
N ASP A 18 10.87 6.45 -3.19
CA ASP A 18 11.12 7.85 -3.54
C ASP A 18 12.00 8.03 -4.78
N LYS A 19 12.49 6.93 -5.32
CA LYS A 19 13.27 6.92 -6.56
C LYS A 19 12.51 6.30 -7.72
N ASN A 20 11.19 6.15 -7.58
CA ASN A 20 10.29 5.60 -8.60
C ASN A 20 10.56 4.14 -8.94
N ARG A 21 11.11 3.38 -8.00
CA ARG A 21 11.28 1.95 -8.18
C ARG A 21 10.17 1.20 -7.46
N GLN A 22 9.60 0.22 -8.13
CA GLN A 22 8.55 -0.58 -7.53
C GLN A 22 9.13 -1.46 -6.42
N THR A 23 8.61 -1.30 -5.22
CA THR A 23 9.09 -2.05 -4.06
C THR A 23 8.14 -3.17 -3.65
N ALA A 24 6.86 -3.05 -3.97
CA ALA A 24 5.87 -4.06 -3.59
C ALA A 24 4.63 -3.93 -4.44
N SER A 25 3.83 -4.99 -4.46
CA SER A 25 2.50 -4.97 -5.04
C SER A 25 1.56 -5.72 -4.11
N ILE A 26 0.36 -5.19 -3.91
CA ILE A 26 -0.59 -5.71 -2.93
C ILE A 26 -1.96 -5.78 -3.61
N PRO A 27 -2.65 -6.92 -3.56
CA PRO A 27 -4.00 -6.99 -4.11
C PRO A 27 -4.99 -6.22 -3.25
N GLY A 28 -5.89 -5.48 -3.88
CA GLY A 28 -6.90 -4.70 -3.22
C GLY A 28 -7.06 -3.32 -3.81
N GLU A 29 -7.72 -2.44 -3.08
CA GLU A 29 -7.94 -1.06 -3.48
C GLU A 29 -7.08 -0.13 -2.63
N LEU A 30 -6.47 0.85 -3.28
CA LEU A 30 -5.69 1.85 -2.56
C LEU A 30 -6.63 2.74 -1.75
N HIS A 31 -6.42 2.76 -0.43
CA HIS A 31 -7.18 3.63 0.46
C HIS A 31 -6.43 4.92 0.73
N GLY A 32 -5.11 4.82 0.91
CA GLY A 32 -4.27 5.98 1.14
C GLY A 32 -2.85 5.55 1.46
N PHE A 33 -1.94 6.50 1.54
CA PHE A 33 -0.56 6.19 1.91
C PHE A 33 0.12 7.41 2.52
N THR A 34 1.19 7.13 3.27
CA THR A 34 2.09 8.14 3.80
C THR A 34 3.51 7.77 3.35
N GLY A 35 4.51 8.49 3.83
CA GLY A 35 5.90 8.18 3.50
C GLY A 35 6.40 6.86 4.06
N THR A 36 5.70 6.29 5.04
CA THR A 36 6.14 5.07 5.71
C THR A 36 5.11 3.94 5.70
N SER A 37 3.90 4.20 5.21
CA SER A 37 2.85 3.18 5.23
C SER A 37 1.88 3.37 4.08
N VAL A 38 1.20 2.29 3.72
CA VAL A 38 0.14 2.32 2.72
C VAL A 38 -1.05 1.55 3.26
N SER A 39 -2.25 2.07 3.01
CA SER A 39 -3.50 1.45 3.44
C SER A 39 -4.22 0.91 2.22
N VAL A 40 -4.59 -0.36 2.27
CA VAL A 40 -5.24 -1.07 1.17
C VAL A 40 -6.55 -1.64 1.69
N LYS A 41 -7.63 -1.35 0.99
CA LYS A 41 -8.95 -1.87 1.34
C LYS A 41 -9.20 -3.18 0.60
N ARG A 42 -9.60 -4.20 1.35
CA ARG A 42 -9.96 -5.49 0.78
C ARG A 42 -11.24 -5.97 1.46
N GLY A 43 -12.32 -6.02 0.71
CA GLY A 43 -13.61 -6.39 1.27
C GLY A 43 -14.05 -5.39 2.34
N ASN A 44 -14.28 -5.87 3.55
CA ASN A 44 -14.71 -5.02 4.67
C ASN A 44 -13.57 -4.66 5.60
N TRP A 45 -12.32 -4.80 5.14
CA TRP A 45 -11.16 -4.57 5.99
C TRP A 45 -10.17 -3.65 5.31
N ILE A 46 -9.46 -2.87 6.12
CA ILE A 46 -8.34 -2.07 5.66
C ILE A 46 -7.06 -2.67 6.22
N TYR A 47 -6.12 -2.98 5.34
CA TYR A 47 -4.82 -3.54 5.71
C TYR A 47 -3.77 -2.46 5.55
N VAL A 48 -2.95 -2.30 6.58
CA VAL A 48 -1.88 -1.30 6.57
C VAL A 48 -0.55 -2.03 6.39
N PHE A 49 0.23 -1.57 5.43
CA PHE A 49 1.54 -2.15 5.11
C PHE A 49 2.61 -1.09 5.28
N ASP A 50 3.81 -1.54 5.65
CA ASP A 50 4.92 -0.62 5.78
C ASP A 50 5.59 -0.39 4.42
N GLU A 51 6.69 0.36 4.43
CA GLU A 51 7.42 0.69 3.21
C GLU A 51 8.11 -0.52 2.57
N HIS A 52 8.20 -1.63 3.29
CA HIS A 52 8.78 -2.87 2.79
C HIS A 52 7.72 -3.86 2.31
N GLY A 53 6.44 -3.48 2.36
CA GLY A 53 5.36 -4.34 1.94
C GLY A 53 4.90 -5.32 3.00
N ARG A 54 5.28 -5.13 4.26
CA ARG A 54 4.84 -5.98 5.36
C ARG A 54 3.59 -5.43 6.00
N GLN A 55 2.64 -6.30 6.29
CA GLN A 55 1.43 -5.89 6.96
C GLN A 55 1.72 -5.52 8.40
N THR A 56 1.39 -4.29 8.78
CA THR A 56 1.62 -3.79 10.13
C THR A 56 0.35 -3.60 10.94
N GLY A 57 -0.80 -3.59 10.27
CA GLY A 57 -2.06 -3.42 10.97
C GLY A 57 -3.25 -3.80 10.12
N THR A 58 -4.40 -3.93 10.76
CA THR A 58 -5.65 -4.27 10.10
C THR A 58 -6.78 -3.59 10.85
N PHE A 59 -7.69 -2.96 10.11
CA PHE A 59 -8.83 -2.27 10.70
C PHE A 59 -10.10 -2.64 9.95
N PRO A 60 -11.23 -2.74 10.65
CA PRO A 60 -12.51 -2.87 9.94
C PRO A 60 -12.85 -1.57 9.24
N CYS A 61 -13.47 -1.70 8.10
CA CYS A 61 -13.86 -0.57 7.28
C CYS A 61 -15.16 0.04 7.81
#